data_8ccf340cbb60160b93328ccbbdf0f72c
#
_entry.id   8ccf340cbb60160b93328ccbbdf0f72c
#
_cell.length_a   1.000
_cell.length_b   1.000
_cell.length_c   1.000
_cell.angle_alpha   90.00
_cell.angle_beta   90.00
_cell.angle_gamma   90.00
#
_symmetry.space_group_name_H-M   'P 1'
#
loop_
_entity.id
_entity.type
_entity.pdbx_description
1 polymer ?
#
loop_
_entity_poly.entity_id
_entity_poly.type
_entity_poly.pdbx_seq_one_letter_code
_entity_poly.pdbx_strand_id
1 'polypeptide(L)'
;MALSLSGLEEKISGLSKSLAVLTMARKKNPATPELWLAAIRAELRHANKKEADALLAKALQECPTSGILWAASIEMASRPQRKAKSSDAIKRCDHDPHVIATVSKLFWHERKVDKARNWFSTAVTLAPDIGDFGALFYKCELQHGNADTQKDVLKRCVSTETKHGEKWQAITKAVENSYKLVEALLKKAVVVLDAEERANATGA
;
A
#
# COMPACT_ATOMS: atom_id res chain seq x y z
N MET A 1 3.82 3.15 -18.44
CA MET A 1 4.80 2.43 -19.26
C MET A 1 6.10 2.12 -18.51
N ALA A 2 6.83 3.09 -17.92
CA ALA A 2 8.07 2.83 -17.18
C ALA A 2 7.91 1.86 -16.00
N LEU A 3 6.81 1.95 -15.23
CA LEU A 3 6.53 1.05 -14.10
C LEU A 3 6.31 -0.40 -14.56
N SER A 4 5.58 -0.60 -15.65
CA SER A 4 5.34 -1.94 -16.19
C SER A 4 6.62 -2.55 -16.76
N LEU A 5 7.43 -1.73 -17.44
CA LEU A 5 8.72 -2.15 -17.98
C LEU A 5 9.70 -2.53 -16.87
N SER A 6 9.81 -1.72 -15.82
CA SER A 6 10.72 -2.03 -14.70
C SER A 6 10.36 -3.34 -14.00
N GLY A 7 9.06 -3.64 -13.84
CA GLY A 7 8.61 -4.90 -13.25
C GLY A 7 8.92 -6.14 -14.13
N LEU A 8 8.86 -5.98 -15.45
CA LEU A 8 9.28 -7.03 -16.38
C LEU A 8 10.80 -7.22 -16.37
N GLU A 9 11.57 -6.12 -16.42
CA GLU A 9 13.03 -6.16 -16.35
C GLU A 9 13.54 -6.77 -15.04
N GLU A 10 12.85 -6.51 -13.92
CA GLU A 10 13.22 -7.13 -12.63
C GLU A 10 13.10 -8.65 -12.66
N LYS A 11 12.05 -9.17 -13.31
CA LYS A 11 11.80 -10.62 -13.44
C LYS A 11 12.76 -11.30 -14.43
N ILE A 12 13.14 -10.62 -15.52
CA ILE A 12 13.92 -11.19 -16.62
C ILE A 12 15.41 -10.94 -16.44
N SER A 13 15.79 -9.76 -16.04
CA SER A 13 17.16 -9.24 -16.10
C SER A 13 17.73 -8.83 -14.74
N GLY A 14 16.91 -8.93 -13.68
CA GLY A 14 17.30 -8.63 -12.29
C GLY A 14 17.20 -7.15 -11.89
N LEU A 15 17.51 -6.90 -10.62
CA LEU A 15 17.33 -5.61 -9.95
C LEU A 15 18.05 -4.45 -10.66
N SER A 16 19.31 -4.66 -11.10
CA SER A 16 20.14 -3.57 -11.66
C SER A 16 19.52 -2.93 -12.90
N LYS A 17 18.96 -3.73 -13.81
CA LYS A 17 18.30 -3.22 -15.02
C LYS A 17 16.97 -2.55 -14.70
N SER A 18 16.19 -3.13 -13.80
CA SER A 18 14.96 -2.51 -13.32
C SER A 18 15.21 -1.13 -12.71
N LEU A 19 16.22 -1.01 -11.85
CA LEU A 19 16.62 0.27 -11.25
C LEU A 19 17.17 1.27 -12.26
N ALA A 20 17.90 0.80 -13.30
CA ALA A 20 18.36 1.67 -14.39
C ALA A 20 17.17 2.30 -15.14
N VAL A 21 16.16 1.52 -15.49
CA VAL A 21 14.91 2.00 -16.12
C VAL A 21 14.20 3.04 -15.23
N LEU A 22 14.03 2.73 -13.94
CA LEU A 22 13.40 3.66 -13.00
C LEU A 22 14.22 4.92 -12.78
N THR A 23 15.55 4.82 -12.78
CA THR A 23 16.44 5.98 -12.65
C THR A 23 16.33 6.91 -13.85
N MET A 24 16.28 6.37 -15.06
CA MET A 24 16.06 7.15 -16.28
C MET A 24 14.68 7.82 -16.27
N ALA A 25 13.65 7.09 -15.84
CA ALA A 25 12.29 7.61 -15.75
C ALA A 25 12.19 8.75 -14.72
N ARG A 26 12.80 8.61 -13.55
CA ARG A 26 12.86 9.65 -12.50
C ARG A 26 13.63 10.89 -12.92
N LYS A 27 14.72 10.75 -13.69
CA LYS A 27 15.45 11.90 -14.25
C LYS A 27 14.57 12.74 -15.18
N LYS A 28 13.69 12.08 -15.96
CA LYS A 28 12.74 12.79 -16.84
C LYS A 28 11.54 13.36 -16.10
N ASN A 29 11.09 12.69 -15.04
CA ASN A 29 9.88 13.01 -14.29
C ASN A 29 10.15 12.93 -12.77
N PRO A 30 10.91 13.86 -12.18
CA PRO A 30 11.31 13.78 -10.77
C PRO A 30 10.14 13.94 -9.80
N ALA A 31 9.11 14.66 -10.20
CA ALA A 31 7.90 14.93 -9.40
C ALA A 31 6.84 13.81 -9.49
N THR A 32 7.20 12.59 -9.94
CA THR A 32 6.28 11.45 -10.02
C THR A 32 6.55 10.48 -8.86
N PRO A 33 5.73 10.51 -7.79
CA PRO A 33 5.99 9.71 -6.57
C PRO A 33 5.95 8.21 -6.80
N GLU A 34 5.15 7.72 -7.77
CA GLU A 34 5.02 6.30 -8.09
C GLU A 34 6.34 5.70 -8.61
N LEU A 35 7.13 6.49 -9.35
CA LEU A 35 8.45 6.04 -9.84
C LEU A 35 9.45 5.88 -8.70
N TRP A 36 9.40 6.77 -7.72
CA TRP A 36 10.20 6.68 -6.50
C TRP A 36 9.79 5.47 -5.67
N LEU A 37 8.47 5.31 -5.44
CA LEU A 37 7.94 4.20 -4.68
C LEU A 37 8.29 2.84 -5.32
N ALA A 38 8.22 2.72 -6.65
CA ALA A 38 8.61 1.51 -7.36
C ALA A 38 10.08 1.16 -7.14
N ALA A 39 10.98 2.15 -7.18
CA ALA A 39 12.40 1.93 -6.92
C ALA A 39 12.67 1.52 -5.46
N ILE A 40 12.03 2.20 -4.49
CA ILE A 40 12.12 1.86 -3.07
C ILE A 40 11.67 0.40 -2.83
N ARG A 41 10.54 0.01 -3.44
CA ARG A 41 10.02 -1.36 -3.32
C ARG A 41 10.91 -2.41 -3.98
N ALA A 42 11.53 -2.08 -5.11
CA ALA A 42 12.50 -2.95 -5.76
C ALA A 42 13.69 -3.22 -4.83
N GLU A 43 14.27 -2.20 -4.21
CA GLU A 43 15.34 -2.35 -3.24
C GLU A 43 14.92 -3.18 -2.01
N LEU A 44 13.72 -2.94 -1.48
CA LEU A 44 13.20 -3.69 -0.33
C LEU A 44 13.00 -5.19 -0.65
N ARG A 45 12.54 -5.53 -1.86
CA ARG A 45 12.39 -6.94 -2.28
C ARG A 45 13.73 -7.68 -2.30
N HIS A 46 14.82 -6.96 -2.54
CA HIS A 46 16.18 -7.49 -2.56
C HIS A 46 16.94 -7.27 -1.23
N ALA A 47 16.21 -6.95 -0.16
CA ALA A 47 16.75 -6.71 1.20
C ALA A 47 17.77 -5.56 1.31
N ASN A 48 17.83 -4.64 0.34
CA ASN A 48 18.71 -3.48 0.31
C ASN A 48 18.11 -2.30 1.09
N LYS A 49 17.92 -2.46 2.39
CA LYS A 49 17.22 -1.47 3.22
C LYS A 49 17.89 -0.10 3.23
N LYS A 50 19.23 -0.04 3.25
CA LYS A 50 19.97 1.24 3.27
C LYS A 50 19.73 2.06 2.00
N GLU A 51 19.73 1.42 0.85
CA GLU A 51 19.47 2.03 -0.45
C GLU A 51 18.01 2.49 -0.54
N ALA A 52 17.08 1.67 -0.05
CA ALA A 52 15.66 2.04 0.03
C ALA A 52 15.43 3.28 0.91
N ASP A 53 16.09 3.36 2.09
CA ASP A 53 16.01 4.51 2.99
C ASP A 53 16.61 5.78 2.32
N ALA A 54 17.74 5.65 1.62
CA ALA A 54 18.35 6.77 0.89
C ALA A 54 17.47 7.26 -0.27
N LEU A 55 16.84 6.33 -1.02
CA LEU A 55 15.90 6.67 -2.07
C LEU A 55 14.66 7.37 -1.52
N LEU A 56 14.13 6.90 -0.40
CA LEU A 56 12.97 7.50 0.27
C LEU A 56 13.27 8.93 0.74
N ALA A 57 14.45 9.17 1.30
CA ALA A 57 14.86 10.51 1.72
C ALA A 57 14.89 11.50 0.53
N LYS A 58 15.46 11.07 -0.61
CA LYS A 58 15.44 11.87 -1.85
C LYS A 58 14.03 12.06 -2.39
N ALA A 59 13.22 11.00 -2.40
CA ALA A 59 11.85 11.06 -2.87
C ALA A 59 11.00 12.09 -2.10
N LEU A 60 11.17 12.17 -0.77
CA LEU A 60 10.47 13.13 0.07
C LEU A 60 11.01 14.58 -0.10
N GLN A 61 12.22 14.77 -0.61
CA GLN A 61 12.72 16.09 -1.02
C GLN A 61 12.08 16.56 -2.33
N GLU A 62 11.94 15.65 -3.31
CA GLU A 62 11.33 15.95 -4.62
C GLU A 62 9.80 16.06 -4.55
N CYS A 63 9.16 15.24 -3.71
CA CYS A 63 7.71 15.14 -3.55
C CYS A 63 7.29 15.27 -2.08
N PRO A 64 7.43 16.44 -1.43
CA PRO A 64 7.27 16.59 0.02
C PRO A 64 5.84 16.40 0.52
N THR A 65 4.84 16.53 -0.34
CA THR A 65 3.40 16.39 -0.02
C THR A 65 2.78 15.10 -0.54
N SER A 66 3.60 14.14 -0.97
CA SER A 66 3.10 12.87 -1.50
C SER A 66 2.71 11.90 -0.40
N GLY A 67 1.41 11.61 -0.25
CA GLY A 67 0.91 10.66 0.75
C GLY A 67 1.41 9.24 0.57
N ILE A 68 1.60 8.77 -0.67
CA ILE A 68 2.13 7.42 -0.91
C ILE A 68 3.58 7.25 -0.44
N LEU A 69 4.40 8.30 -0.54
CA LEU A 69 5.79 8.29 -0.04
C LEU A 69 5.83 8.42 1.49
N TRP A 70 4.95 9.24 2.07
CA TRP A 70 4.82 9.32 3.52
C TRP A 70 4.29 8.01 4.11
N ALA A 71 3.33 7.36 3.47
CA ALA A 71 2.86 6.04 3.85
C ALA A 71 4.01 5.01 3.85
N ALA A 72 4.81 4.96 2.80
CA ALA A 72 6.01 4.12 2.72
C ALA A 72 7.03 4.47 3.83
N SER A 73 7.22 5.75 4.14
CA SER A 73 8.09 6.20 5.24
C SER A 73 7.66 5.67 6.61
N ILE A 74 6.35 5.62 6.87
CA ILE A 74 5.79 5.07 8.10
C ILE A 74 6.01 3.54 8.15
N GLU A 75 5.75 2.84 7.04
CA GLU A 75 5.88 1.39 6.96
C GLU A 75 7.33 0.91 7.14
N MET A 76 8.29 1.61 6.54
CA MET A 76 9.72 1.31 6.63
C MET A 76 10.33 1.68 8.00
N ALA A 77 9.68 2.53 8.76
CA ALA A 77 10.18 3.01 10.06
C ALA A 77 10.22 1.90 11.11
N SER A 78 11.22 1.97 11.99
CA SER A 78 11.26 1.15 13.21
C SER A 78 10.06 1.42 14.11
N ARG A 79 9.63 0.44 14.90
CA ARG A 79 8.47 0.57 15.80
C ARG A 79 8.44 1.87 16.62
N PRO A 80 9.54 2.28 17.30
CA PRO A 80 9.53 3.50 18.10
C PRO A 80 9.36 4.77 17.24
N GLN A 81 9.81 4.78 16.00
CA GLN A 81 9.75 5.94 15.11
C GLN A 81 8.40 6.09 14.36
N ARG A 82 7.61 5.00 14.24
CA ARG A 82 6.36 5.01 13.46
C ARG A 82 5.38 6.07 13.91
N LYS A 83 5.23 6.25 15.23
CA LYS A 83 4.30 7.24 15.80
C LYS A 83 4.70 8.68 15.45
N ALA A 84 5.99 9.02 15.57
CA ALA A 84 6.48 10.35 15.20
C ALA A 84 6.29 10.59 13.70
N LYS A 85 6.72 9.65 12.85
CA LYS A 85 6.56 9.75 11.39
C LYS A 85 5.10 9.82 10.96
N SER A 86 4.18 9.10 11.62
CA SER A 86 2.75 9.22 11.31
C SER A 86 2.18 10.60 11.65
N SER A 87 2.62 11.22 12.75
CA SER A 87 2.23 12.59 13.09
C SER A 87 2.74 13.59 12.06
N ASP A 88 3.99 13.44 11.61
CA ASP A 88 4.57 14.32 10.57
C ASP A 88 3.88 14.13 9.22
N ALA A 89 3.56 12.89 8.85
CA ALA A 89 2.84 12.58 7.62
C ALA A 89 1.44 13.22 7.60
N ILE A 90 0.68 13.12 8.69
CA ILE A 90 -0.65 13.73 8.82
C ILE A 90 -0.56 15.25 8.67
N LYS A 91 0.46 15.90 9.27
CA LYS A 91 0.63 17.36 9.17
C LYS A 91 0.98 17.82 7.76
N ARG A 92 1.72 17.02 6.99
CA ARG A 92 2.21 17.39 5.65
C ARG A 92 1.27 16.98 4.53
N CYS A 93 0.53 15.89 4.73
CA CYS A 93 -0.39 15.30 3.75
C CYS A 93 -1.78 15.20 4.41
N ASP A 94 -2.39 16.37 4.66
CA ASP A 94 -3.70 16.44 5.29
C ASP A 94 -4.74 15.72 4.42
N HIS A 95 -5.54 14.86 5.04
CA HIS A 95 -6.59 14.07 4.39
C HIS A 95 -6.14 13.14 3.24
N ASP A 96 -4.83 12.84 3.12
CA ASP A 96 -4.38 11.87 2.11
C ASP A 96 -4.80 10.43 2.49
N PRO A 97 -5.52 9.72 1.61
CA PRO A 97 -6.07 8.40 1.93
C PRO A 97 -4.99 7.33 2.16
N HIS A 98 -3.81 7.44 1.54
CA HIS A 98 -2.71 6.49 1.77
C HIS A 98 -2.12 6.65 3.18
N VAL A 99 -1.95 7.89 3.64
CA VAL A 99 -1.49 8.18 5.00
C VAL A 99 -2.52 7.68 6.01
N ILE A 100 -3.81 8.00 5.79
CA ILE A 100 -4.92 7.57 6.65
C ILE A 100 -4.97 6.04 6.75
N ALA A 101 -4.92 5.32 5.63
CA ALA A 101 -4.92 3.86 5.61
C ALA A 101 -3.71 3.27 6.36
N THR A 102 -2.53 3.87 6.21
CA THR A 102 -1.32 3.40 6.91
C THR A 102 -1.39 3.65 8.41
N VAL A 103 -1.91 4.79 8.83
CA VAL A 103 -2.15 5.10 10.25
C VAL A 103 -3.24 4.19 10.84
N SER A 104 -4.25 3.84 10.07
CA SER A 104 -5.27 2.84 10.48
C SER A 104 -4.63 1.50 10.81
N LYS A 105 -3.70 1.03 9.98
CA LYS A 105 -2.90 -0.19 10.24
C LYS A 105 -2.12 -0.08 11.55
N LEU A 106 -1.54 1.08 11.87
CA LEU A 106 -0.85 1.28 13.15
C LEU A 106 -1.80 1.15 14.34
N PHE A 107 -2.97 1.79 14.30
CA PHE A 107 -3.97 1.65 15.36
C PHE A 107 -4.42 0.20 15.53
N TRP A 108 -4.61 -0.52 14.41
CA TRP A 108 -4.98 -1.92 14.43
C TRP A 108 -3.90 -2.78 15.11
N HIS A 109 -2.62 -2.62 14.74
CA HIS A 109 -1.50 -3.31 15.39
C HIS A 109 -1.33 -2.94 16.87
N GLU A 110 -1.74 -1.74 17.28
CA GLU A 110 -1.79 -1.30 18.68
C GLU A 110 -3.04 -1.81 19.42
N ARG A 111 -3.86 -2.65 18.78
CA ARG A 111 -5.14 -3.16 19.29
C ARG A 111 -6.19 -2.08 19.59
N LYS A 112 -6.07 -0.91 19.01
CA LYS A 112 -7.04 0.20 19.08
C LYS A 112 -8.06 0.06 17.96
N VAL A 113 -8.85 -1.03 18.00
CA VAL A 113 -9.72 -1.47 16.91
C VAL A 113 -10.73 -0.41 16.50
N ASP A 114 -11.41 0.26 17.44
CA ASP A 114 -12.41 1.28 17.11
C ASP A 114 -11.80 2.48 16.38
N LYS A 115 -10.61 2.91 16.78
CA LYS A 115 -9.88 3.96 16.06
C LYS A 115 -9.48 3.49 14.67
N ALA A 116 -8.93 2.28 14.56
CA ALA A 116 -8.56 1.71 13.27
C ALA A 116 -9.76 1.65 12.32
N ARG A 117 -10.93 1.19 12.80
CA ARG A 117 -12.18 1.09 12.06
C ARG A 117 -12.63 2.44 11.51
N ASN A 118 -12.66 3.47 12.37
CA ASN A 118 -13.04 4.83 11.95
C ASN A 118 -12.09 5.37 10.87
N TRP A 119 -10.80 5.18 11.04
CA TRP A 119 -9.80 5.65 10.08
C TRP A 119 -9.82 4.85 8.77
N PHE A 120 -10.03 3.53 8.79
CA PHE A 120 -10.26 2.75 7.57
C PHE A 120 -11.52 3.19 6.83
N SER A 121 -12.61 3.43 7.55
CA SER A 121 -13.85 3.96 6.96
C SER A 121 -13.59 5.30 6.26
N THR A 122 -12.80 6.19 6.87
CA THR A 122 -12.41 7.47 6.26
C THR A 122 -11.56 7.25 5.01
N ALA A 123 -10.56 6.37 5.03
CA ALA A 123 -9.72 6.07 3.87
C ALA A 123 -10.54 5.56 2.68
N VAL A 124 -11.45 4.62 2.92
CA VAL A 124 -12.36 4.06 1.89
C VAL A 124 -13.35 5.12 1.38
N THR A 125 -13.76 6.07 2.21
CA THR A 125 -14.64 7.15 1.78
C THR A 125 -13.91 8.18 0.91
N LEU A 126 -12.66 8.50 1.23
CA LEU A 126 -11.86 9.46 0.47
C LEU A 126 -11.36 8.90 -0.88
N ALA A 127 -11.05 7.61 -0.93
CA ALA A 127 -10.59 6.95 -2.15
C ALA A 127 -11.29 5.58 -2.30
N PRO A 128 -12.57 5.58 -2.69
CA PRO A 128 -13.39 4.37 -2.78
C PRO A 128 -12.96 3.45 -3.93
N ASP A 129 -12.26 3.99 -4.92
CA ASP A 129 -11.73 3.28 -6.08
C ASP A 129 -10.43 2.47 -5.78
N ILE A 130 -9.81 2.68 -4.60
CA ILE A 130 -8.60 1.94 -4.19
C ILE A 130 -9.00 0.66 -3.43
N GLY A 131 -9.00 -0.48 -4.12
CA GLY A 131 -9.40 -1.77 -3.56
C GLY A 131 -8.51 -2.28 -2.42
N ASP A 132 -7.25 -1.86 -2.36
CA ASP A 132 -6.33 -2.21 -1.27
C ASP A 132 -6.84 -1.72 0.10
N PHE A 133 -7.46 -0.53 0.16
CA PHE A 133 -8.03 0.00 1.40
C PHE A 133 -9.26 -0.77 1.83
N GLY A 134 -10.13 -1.11 0.87
CA GLY A 134 -11.28 -1.96 1.11
C GLY A 134 -10.89 -3.35 1.63
N ALA A 135 -9.85 -3.96 1.06
CA ALA A 135 -9.34 -5.24 1.50
C ALA A 135 -8.77 -5.20 2.93
N LEU A 136 -8.02 -4.14 3.27
CA LEU A 136 -7.51 -3.94 4.63
C LEU A 136 -8.63 -3.73 5.64
N PHE A 137 -9.63 -2.93 5.29
CA PHE A 137 -10.78 -2.70 6.15
C PHE A 137 -11.60 -3.98 6.34
N TYR A 138 -11.87 -4.71 5.25
CA TYR A 138 -12.57 -5.99 5.33
C TYR A 138 -11.82 -7.01 6.18
N LYS A 139 -10.48 -7.11 6.04
CA LYS A 139 -9.65 -7.96 6.90
C LYS A 139 -9.76 -7.58 8.38
N CYS A 140 -9.76 -6.28 8.69
CA CYS A 140 -9.95 -5.81 10.07
C CYS A 140 -11.32 -6.24 10.64
N GLU A 141 -12.39 -6.12 9.84
CA GLU A 141 -13.74 -6.57 10.25
C GLU A 141 -13.88 -8.09 10.34
N LEU A 142 -13.15 -8.87 9.54
CA LEU A 142 -13.11 -10.33 9.68
C LEU A 142 -12.50 -10.76 11.02
N GLN A 143 -11.53 -10.03 11.53
CA GLN A 143 -10.84 -10.36 12.79
C GLN A 143 -11.53 -9.81 14.03
N HIS A 144 -12.20 -8.67 13.93
CA HIS A 144 -12.70 -7.91 15.09
C HIS A 144 -14.16 -7.47 14.99
N GLY A 145 -14.79 -7.64 13.82
CA GLY A 145 -16.18 -7.25 13.58
C GLY A 145 -17.16 -8.40 13.74
N ASN A 146 -18.40 -8.11 13.39
CA ASN A 146 -19.51 -9.07 13.31
C ASN A 146 -19.98 -9.24 11.86
N ALA A 147 -20.96 -10.13 11.63
CA ALA A 147 -21.50 -10.39 10.30
C ALA A 147 -22.08 -9.14 9.62
N ASP A 148 -22.63 -8.21 10.38
CA ASP A 148 -23.24 -6.99 9.83
C ASP A 148 -22.19 -5.98 9.40
N THR A 149 -21.15 -5.76 10.22
CA THR A 149 -20.02 -4.87 9.85
C THR A 149 -19.24 -5.41 8.64
N GLN A 150 -19.06 -6.73 8.55
CA GLN A 150 -18.43 -7.39 7.40
C GLN A 150 -19.24 -7.19 6.12
N LYS A 151 -20.58 -7.36 6.20
CA LYS A 151 -21.49 -7.13 5.07
C LYS A 151 -21.52 -5.67 4.63
N ASP A 152 -21.45 -4.72 5.57
CA ASP A 152 -21.42 -3.29 5.24
C ASP A 152 -20.17 -2.92 4.44
N VAL A 153 -18.99 -3.39 4.86
CA VAL A 153 -17.74 -3.16 4.13
C VAL A 153 -17.79 -3.81 2.74
N LEU A 154 -18.29 -5.05 2.62
CA LEU A 154 -18.48 -5.72 1.33
C LEU A 154 -19.41 -4.92 0.41
N LYS A 155 -20.55 -4.46 0.92
CA LYS A 155 -21.50 -3.63 0.18
C LYS A 155 -20.81 -2.37 -0.37
N ARG A 156 -20.07 -1.65 0.44
CA ARG A 156 -19.33 -0.44 0.03
C ARG A 156 -18.35 -0.75 -1.09
N CYS A 157 -17.54 -1.79 -0.96
CA CYS A 157 -16.55 -2.17 -1.97
C CYS A 157 -17.21 -2.63 -3.28
N VAL A 158 -18.34 -3.32 -3.23
CA VAL A 158 -19.08 -3.76 -4.42
C VAL A 158 -19.71 -2.56 -5.15
N SER A 159 -20.25 -1.58 -4.40
CA SER A 159 -20.93 -0.42 -4.99
C SER A 159 -19.99 0.58 -5.66
N THR A 160 -18.69 0.56 -5.34
CA THR A 160 -17.71 1.59 -5.78
C THR A 160 -16.86 1.21 -6.97
N GLU A 161 -17.06 0.04 -7.59
CA GLU A 161 -16.25 -0.42 -8.73
C GLU A 161 -14.74 -0.19 -8.55
N THR A 162 -14.16 -0.76 -7.50
CA THR A 162 -12.74 -0.61 -7.18
C THR A 162 -11.83 -0.99 -8.35
N LYS A 163 -10.98 -0.05 -8.81
CA LYS A 163 -10.12 -0.21 -10.01
C LYS A 163 -8.64 -0.09 -9.71
N HIS A 164 -8.29 0.60 -8.62
CA HIS A 164 -6.92 0.95 -8.27
C HIS A 164 -6.44 0.20 -7.03
N GLY A 165 -5.15 0.31 -6.76
CA GLY A 165 -4.44 -0.43 -5.72
C GLY A 165 -3.46 -1.42 -6.32
N GLU A 166 -2.27 -1.53 -5.74
CA GLU A 166 -1.21 -2.39 -6.29
C GLU A 166 -1.57 -3.87 -6.17
N LYS A 167 -2.00 -4.27 -4.98
CA LYS A 167 -2.40 -5.66 -4.70
C LYS A 167 -3.72 -5.98 -5.37
N TRP A 168 -4.65 -5.05 -5.32
CA TRP A 168 -5.93 -5.17 -6.00
C TRP A 168 -5.77 -5.42 -7.49
N GLN A 169 -4.95 -4.62 -8.17
CA GLN A 169 -4.69 -4.78 -9.59
C GLN A 169 -3.93 -6.09 -9.90
N ALA A 170 -2.99 -6.50 -9.06
CA ALA A 170 -2.30 -7.77 -9.24
C ALA A 170 -3.27 -8.96 -9.18
N ILE A 171 -4.26 -8.90 -8.28
CA ILE A 171 -5.28 -9.93 -8.12
C ILE A 171 -6.31 -9.88 -9.26
N THR A 172 -6.84 -8.71 -9.59
CA THR A 172 -7.91 -8.56 -10.59
C THR A 172 -7.43 -8.84 -12.01
N LYS A 173 -6.18 -8.52 -12.34
CA LYS A 173 -5.59 -8.76 -13.66
C LYS A 173 -5.08 -10.20 -13.85
N ALA A 174 -5.07 -11.02 -12.82
CA ALA A 174 -4.72 -12.42 -12.95
C ALA A 174 -5.79 -13.16 -13.78
N VAL A 175 -5.35 -13.94 -14.77
CA VAL A 175 -6.24 -14.62 -15.74
C VAL A 175 -7.30 -15.48 -15.01
N GLU A 176 -6.93 -16.14 -13.94
CA GLU A 176 -7.80 -16.99 -13.09
C GLU A 176 -8.93 -16.22 -12.38
N ASN A 177 -8.86 -14.89 -12.36
CA ASN A 177 -9.78 -14.01 -11.65
C ASN A 177 -10.67 -13.17 -12.57
N SER A 178 -10.51 -13.27 -13.89
CA SER A 178 -11.16 -12.41 -14.89
C SER A 178 -12.69 -12.38 -14.80
N TYR A 179 -13.30 -13.43 -14.27
CA TYR A 179 -14.76 -13.56 -14.16
C TYR A 179 -15.27 -13.56 -12.72
N LYS A 180 -14.41 -13.23 -11.74
CA LYS A 180 -14.82 -13.27 -10.34
C LYS A 180 -15.49 -11.98 -9.91
N LEU A 181 -16.52 -12.10 -9.08
CA LEU A 181 -17.19 -10.98 -8.44
C LEU A 181 -16.23 -10.27 -7.44
N VAL A 182 -16.46 -8.98 -7.24
CA VAL A 182 -15.68 -8.14 -6.31
C VAL A 182 -15.57 -8.76 -4.91
N GLU A 183 -16.62 -9.39 -4.41
CA GLU A 183 -16.60 -10.09 -3.13
C GLU A 183 -15.57 -11.24 -3.09
N ALA A 184 -15.50 -12.05 -4.12
CA ALA A 184 -14.55 -13.15 -4.22
C ALA A 184 -13.10 -12.61 -4.35
N LEU A 185 -12.93 -11.49 -5.05
CA LEU A 185 -11.64 -10.79 -5.18
C LEU A 185 -11.18 -10.21 -3.85
N LEU A 186 -12.09 -9.63 -3.07
CA LEU A 186 -11.81 -9.13 -1.72
C LEU A 186 -11.35 -10.23 -0.77
N LYS A 187 -12.04 -11.39 -0.78
CA LYS A 187 -11.62 -12.56 -0.01
C LYS A 187 -10.23 -13.05 -0.41
N LYS A 188 -9.92 -13.07 -1.71
CA LYS A 188 -8.56 -13.37 -2.20
C LYS A 188 -7.53 -12.33 -1.74
N ALA A 189 -7.88 -11.06 -1.77
CA ALA A 189 -6.99 -9.99 -1.31
C ALA A 189 -6.62 -10.16 0.17
N VAL A 190 -7.58 -10.55 1.01
CA VAL A 190 -7.31 -10.87 2.43
C VAL A 190 -6.32 -12.04 2.56
N VAL A 191 -6.48 -13.10 1.77
CA VAL A 191 -5.55 -14.24 1.79
C VAL A 191 -4.13 -13.81 1.42
N VAL A 192 -3.98 -12.95 0.42
CA VAL A 192 -2.67 -12.38 0.01
C VAL A 192 -2.07 -11.53 1.13
N LEU A 193 -2.87 -10.68 1.76
CA LEU A 193 -2.44 -9.86 2.90
C LEU A 193 -2.00 -10.72 4.09
N ASP A 194 -2.70 -11.82 4.38
CA ASP A 194 -2.32 -12.74 5.45
C ASP A 194 -1.00 -13.47 5.14
N ALA A 195 -0.79 -13.87 3.89
CA ALA A 195 0.43 -14.53 3.45
C ALA A 195 1.65 -13.60 3.59
N GLU A 196 1.51 -12.33 3.20
CA GLU A 196 2.57 -11.33 3.34
C GLU A 196 2.90 -11.02 4.81
N GLU A 197 1.90 -10.93 5.67
CA GLU A 197 2.14 -10.71 7.12
C GLU A 197 2.90 -11.88 7.75
N ARG A 198 2.56 -13.13 7.37
CA ARG A 198 3.29 -14.31 7.83
C ARG A 198 4.74 -14.30 7.33
N ALA A 199 4.96 -14.00 6.04
CA ALA A 199 6.31 -13.91 5.47
C ALA A 199 7.17 -12.85 6.17
N ASN A 200 6.59 -11.68 6.48
CA ASN A 200 7.27 -10.62 7.20
C ASN A 200 7.54 -10.98 8.68
N ALA A 201 6.73 -11.84 9.29
CA ALA A 201 6.94 -12.30 10.67
C ALA A 201 8.02 -13.39 10.79
N THR A 202 8.22 -14.18 9.73
CA THR A 202 9.25 -15.26 9.69
C THR A 202 10.61 -14.78 9.20
N GLY A 203 10.67 -13.62 8.54
CA GLY A 203 11.92 -13.01 8.04
C GLY A 203 12.55 -11.99 8.98
N ALA A 204 12.03 -11.84 10.19
CA ALA A 204 12.54 -11.01 11.28
C ALA A 204 13.11 -11.92 12.40
#